data_13e97a0f46ab5927061c5311a523aa92
#
_entry.id   13e97a0f46ab5927061c5311a523aa92
#
_cell.length_a   1.000
_cell.length_b   1.000
_cell.length_c   1.000
_cell.angle_alpha   90.00
_cell.angle_beta   90.00
_cell.angle_gamma   90.00
#
_symmetry.space_group_name_H-M   'P 1'
#
loop_
_entity.id
_entity.type
_entity.pdbx_description
1 polymer ?
#
loop_
_entity_poly.entity_id
_entity_poly.type
_entity_poly.pdbx_seq_one_letter_code
_entity_poly.pdbx_strand_id
1 'polypeptide(L)'
;ESGLIPVDFRQPEQPAWEDSTAAAIAACGMLELAQYLGEEGKEYRKTAERLLKTLAENRCNWDEEQDNLLEKCTAAYHDKDHEFSIIYGDYYFIEAIWKLCDKELFIW
;
A
#
# COMPACT_ATOMS: atom_id res chain seq x y z
N GLU A 1 -13.61 9.24 5.38
CA GLU A 1 -12.42 8.91 4.60
C GLU A 1 -12.07 7.43 4.77
N SER A 2 -11.93 6.72 3.66
CA SER A 2 -11.63 5.28 3.69
C SER A 2 -10.19 4.95 4.13
N GLY A 3 -9.29 5.93 4.10
CA GLY A 3 -7.86 5.71 4.30
C GLY A 3 -7.17 5.00 3.14
N LEU A 4 -7.85 4.86 2.01
CA LEU A 4 -7.35 4.23 0.80
C LEU A 4 -6.89 5.27 -0.22
N ILE A 5 -6.02 4.89 -1.13
CA ILE A 5 -5.49 5.79 -2.16
C ILE A 5 -6.27 5.58 -3.46
N PRO A 6 -6.82 6.65 -4.07
CA PRO A 6 -7.46 6.55 -5.38
C PRO A 6 -6.42 6.35 -6.49
N VAL A 7 -6.82 5.73 -7.59
CA VAL A 7 -5.95 5.55 -8.77
C VAL A 7 -5.49 6.88 -9.35
N ASP A 8 -6.37 7.87 -9.34
CA ASP A 8 -6.07 9.24 -9.73
C ASP A 8 -6.78 10.21 -8.77
N PHE A 9 -6.05 11.18 -8.22
CA PHE A 9 -6.62 12.17 -7.30
C PHE A 9 -7.63 13.11 -7.97
N ARG A 10 -7.68 13.12 -9.30
CA ARG A 10 -8.65 13.89 -10.09
C ARG A 10 -9.75 13.04 -10.71
N GLN A 11 -9.81 11.75 -10.36
CA GLN A 11 -10.87 10.89 -10.88
C GLN A 11 -12.25 11.38 -10.41
N PRO A 12 -13.32 11.10 -11.16
CA PRO A 12 -14.68 11.44 -10.76
C PRO A 12 -15.10 10.66 -9.51
N GLU A 13 -16.14 11.11 -8.84
CA GLU A 13 -16.69 10.41 -7.67
C GLU A 13 -17.20 9.00 -8.04
N GLN A 14 -17.63 8.83 -9.28
CA GLN A 14 -18.08 7.53 -9.79
C GLN A 14 -17.68 7.37 -11.28
N PRO A 15 -17.06 6.25 -11.65
CA PRO A 15 -16.52 5.21 -10.77
C PRO A 15 -15.29 5.69 -10.00
N ALA A 16 -15.20 5.31 -8.73
CA ALA A 16 -14.06 5.61 -7.88
C ALA A 16 -13.19 4.36 -7.72
N TRP A 17 -12.06 4.30 -8.41
CA TRP A 17 -11.13 3.19 -8.33
C TRP A 17 -10.02 3.42 -7.30
N GLU A 18 -9.58 2.35 -6.68
CA GLU A 18 -8.52 2.33 -5.69
C GLU A 18 -7.23 1.72 -6.25
N ASP A 19 -6.11 2.09 -5.64
CA ASP A 19 -4.83 1.46 -5.89
C ASP A 19 -4.15 1.08 -4.58
N SER A 20 -4.31 -0.17 -4.19
CA SER A 20 -3.65 -0.73 -3.01
C SER A 20 -2.13 -0.79 -3.16
N THR A 21 -1.61 -0.93 -4.39
CA THR A 21 -0.17 -0.88 -4.64
C THR A 21 0.40 0.49 -4.28
N ALA A 22 -0.27 1.57 -4.70
CA ALA A 22 0.15 2.92 -4.34
C ALA A 22 0.17 3.13 -2.82
N ALA A 23 -0.82 2.60 -2.11
CA ALA A 23 -0.86 2.68 -0.65
C ALA A 23 0.31 1.91 0.00
N ALA A 24 0.62 0.71 -0.49
CA ALA A 24 1.74 -0.09 0.00
C ALA A 24 3.09 0.61 -0.27
N ILE A 25 3.29 1.14 -1.47
CA ILE A 25 4.51 1.90 -1.84
C ILE A 25 4.65 3.15 -0.98
N ALA A 26 3.57 3.90 -0.79
CA ALA A 26 3.57 5.09 0.05
C ALA A 26 3.96 4.75 1.50
N ALA A 27 3.41 3.67 2.05
CA ALA A 27 3.76 3.20 3.38
C ALA A 27 5.25 2.82 3.48
N CYS A 28 5.80 2.11 2.47
CA CYS A 28 7.23 1.82 2.39
C CYS A 28 8.07 3.09 2.44
N GLY A 29 7.75 4.07 1.60
CA GLY A 29 8.47 5.35 1.52
C GLY A 29 8.40 6.14 2.83
N MET A 30 7.24 6.18 3.46
CA MET A 30 7.05 6.85 4.75
C MET A 30 7.86 6.20 5.87
N LEU A 31 7.92 4.87 5.91
CA LEU A 31 8.72 4.14 6.90
C LEU A 31 10.21 4.36 6.68
N GLU A 32 10.65 4.42 5.42
CA GLU A 32 12.03 4.77 5.08
C GLU A 32 12.38 6.18 5.55
N LEU A 33 11.54 7.17 5.23
CA LEU A 33 11.73 8.56 5.66
C LEU A 33 11.74 8.69 7.19
N ALA A 34 10.90 7.95 7.89
CA ALA A 34 10.80 8.00 9.34
C ALA A 34 12.12 7.68 10.04
N GLN A 35 12.98 6.85 9.43
CA GLN A 35 14.29 6.52 9.97
C GLN A 35 15.26 7.71 9.99
N TYR A 36 15.08 8.68 9.09
CA TYR A 36 15.99 9.80 8.89
C TYR A 36 15.50 11.11 9.52
N LEU A 37 14.22 11.25 9.83
CA LEU A 37 13.60 12.53 10.20
C LEU A 37 13.44 12.77 11.71
N GLY A 38 13.86 11.86 12.58
CA GLY A 38 13.72 12.03 14.04
C GLY A 38 12.27 12.25 14.47
N GLU A 39 11.98 13.36 15.15
CA GLU A 39 10.62 13.65 15.65
C GLU A 39 9.58 13.80 14.53
N GLU A 40 9.95 14.42 13.40
CA GLU A 40 9.07 14.54 12.24
C GLU A 40 8.75 13.18 11.63
N GLY A 41 9.65 12.22 11.75
CA GLY A 41 9.47 10.85 11.29
C GLY A 41 8.34 10.10 11.97
N LYS A 42 7.98 10.49 13.20
CA LYS A 42 6.89 9.85 13.95
C LYS A 42 5.54 9.98 13.26
N GLU A 43 5.26 11.13 12.64
CA GLU A 43 4.01 11.34 11.90
C GLU A 43 3.98 10.48 10.63
N TYR A 44 5.09 10.37 9.92
CA TYR A 44 5.21 9.48 8.76
C TYR A 44 4.99 8.02 9.16
N ARG A 45 5.59 7.58 10.28
CA ARG A 45 5.40 6.22 10.79
C ARG A 45 3.94 5.95 11.14
N LYS A 46 3.27 6.85 11.86
CA LYS A 46 1.85 6.70 12.19
C LYS A 46 0.96 6.61 10.96
N THR A 47 1.24 7.42 9.95
CA THR A 47 0.49 7.40 8.69
C THR A 47 0.70 6.07 7.96
N ALA A 48 1.95 5.59 7.90
CA ALA A 48 2.26 4.28 7.31
C ALA A 48 1.56 3.14 8.05
N GLU A 49 1.60 3.14 9.38
CA GLU A 49 0.90 2.14 10.21
C GLU A 49 -0.61 2.13 9.92
N ARG A 50 -1.22 3.30 9.81
CA ARG A 50 -2.64 3.42 9.49
C ARG A 50 -2.96 2.87 8.10
N LEU A 51 -2.15 3.21 7.09
CA LEU A 51 -2.31 2.67 5.73
C LEU A 51 -2.20 1.15 5.71
N LEU A 52 -1.14 0.62 6.33
CA LEU A 52 -0.91 -0.83 6.37
C LEU A 52 -2.01 -1.57 7.12
N LYS A 53 -2.49 -1.01 8.22
CA LYS A 53 -3.63 -1.57 8.96
C LYS A 53 -4.89 -1.61 8.08
N THR A 54 -5.19 -0.51 7.40
CA THR A 54 -6.35 -0.43 6.50
C THR A 54 -6.24 -1.48 5.38
N LEU A 55 -5.07 -1.63 4.78
CA LEU A 55 -4.83 -2.65 3.75
C LEU A 55 -5.01 -4.07 4.32
N ALA A 56 -4.40 -4.36 5.47
CA ALA A 56 -4.47 -5.67 6.10
C ALA A 56 -5.91 -6.08 6.45
N GLU A 57 -6.71 -5.15 6.94
CA GLU A 57 -8.09 -5.40 7.37
C GLU A 57 -9.08 -5.44 6.21
N ASN A 58 -8.85 -4.69 5.14
CA ASN A 58 -9.86 -4.47 4.10
C ASN A 58 -9.44 -4.87 2.68
N ARG A 59 -8.16 -5.10 2.43
CA ARG A 59 -7.64 -5.33 1.07
C ARG A 59 -6.68 -6.52 0.97
N CYS A 60 -6.50 -7.28 2.03
CA CYS A 60 -5.72 -8.51 1.97
C CYS A 60 -6.62 -9.72 1.88
N ASN A 61 -6.26 -10.63 0.99
CA ASN A 61 -6.83 -11.96 0.92
C ASN A 61 -5.99 -12.91 1.79
N TRP A 62 -6.56 -13.39 2.87
CA TRP A 62 -5.88 -14.27 3.83
C TRP A 62 -6.16 -15.75 3.57
N ASP A 63 -6.78 -16.08 2.44
CA ASP A 63 -7.02 -17.46 2.03
C ASP A 63 -5.70 -18.07 1.52
N GLU A 64 -5.20 -19.08 2.23
CA GLU A 64 -3.94 -19.75 1.90
C GLU A 64 -4.00 -20.53 0.57
N GLU A 65 -5.18 -20.79 0.03
CA GLU A 65 -5.36 -21.44 -1.26
C GLU A 65 -5.29 -20.47 -2.45
N GLN A 66 -5.19 -19.16 -2.19
CA GLN A 66 -5.06 -18.13 -3.22
C GLN A 66 -3.62 -17.65 -3.37
N ASP A 67 -3.22 -17.39 -4.59
CA ASP A 67 -1.85 -16.97 -4.90
C ASP A 67 -1.61 -15.46 -4.71
N ASN A 68 -2.63 -14.68 -4.45
CA ASN A 68 -2.54 -13.24 -4.24
C ASN A 68 -2.76 -12.87 -2.77
N LEU A 69 -2.06 -11.85 -2.31
CA LEU A 69 -2.24 -11.30 -0.97
C LEU A 69 -3.01 -9.98 -1.01
N LEU A 70 -2.54 -9.00 -1.77
CA LEU A 70 -3.14 -7.68 -1.83
C LEU A 70 -4.12 -7.56 -3.00
N GLU A 71 -5.33 -7.12 -2.71
CA GLU A 71 -6.40 -6.92 -3.69
C GLU A 71 -6.56 -5.44 -4.05
N LYS A 72 -7.31 -5.18 -5.10
CA LYS A 72 -7.61 -3.83 -5.63
C LYS A 72 -6.35 -3.01 -5.94
N CYS A 73 -5.41 -3.63 -6.61
CA CYS A 73 -4.25 -2.98 -7.20
C CYS A 73 -4.57 -2.47 -8.60
N THR A 74 -4.00 -1.35 -8.98
CA THR A 74 -4.19 -0.79 -10.32
C THR A 74 -2.85 -0.39 -10.91
N ALA A 75 -2.58 -0.80 -12.14
CA ALA A 75 -1.33 -0.48 -12.81
C ALA A 75 -1.32 0.93 -13.40
N ALA A 76 -2.42 1.34 -14.06
CA ALA A 76 -2.54 2.67 -14.66
C ALA A 76 -4.02 3.08 -14.78
N TYR A 77 -4.27 4.37 -14.54
CA TYR A 77 -5.63 4.92 -14.61
C TYR A 77 -6.28 4.78 -16.00
N HIS A 78 -5.50 4.92 -17.06
CA HIS A 78 -6.00 4.86 -18.44
C HIS A 78 -6.15 3.44 -18.99
N ASP A 79 -5.74 2.42 -18.28
CA ASP A 79 -5.92 1.04 -18.67
C ASP A 79 -7.39 0.63 -18.56
N LYS A 80 -7.76 -0.44 -19.28
CA LYS A 80 -9.12 -0.98 -19.24
C LYS A 80 -9.43 -1.65 -17.90
N ASP A 81 -8.42 -2.27 -17.30
CA ASP A 81 -8.56 -3.04 -16.08
C ASP A 81 -8.08 -2.24 -14.87
N HIS A 82 -8.89 -2.26 -13.82
CA HIS A 82 -8.60 -1.62 -12.54
C HIS A 82 -8.90 -2.60 -11.41
N GLU A 83 -8.32 -2.36 -10.23
CA GLU A 83 -8.63 -3.10 -9.01
C GLU A 83 -8.45 -4.62 -9.14
N PHE A 84 -7.34 -5.05 -9.72
CA PHE A 84 -6.94 -6.45 -9.85
C PHE A 84 -5.76 -6.79 -8.91
N SER A 85 -5.33 -8.04 -8.88
CA SER A 85 -4.17 -8.48 -8.12
C SER A 85 -2.91 -8.40 -8.97
N ILE A 86 -1.83 -7.84 -8.42
CA ILE A 86 -0.55 -7.72 -9.10
C ILE A 86 0.58 -7.95 -8.09
N ILE A 87 1.62 -8.66 -8.52
CA ILE A 87 2.75 -9.03 -7.66
C ILE A 87 3.46 -7.84 -7.00
N TYR A 88 3.45 -6.68 -7.66
CA TYR A 88 4.03 -5.46 -7.08
C TYR A 88 3.33 -5.03 -5.80
N GLY A 89 2.02 -5.19 -5.74
CA GLY A 89 1.24 -4.90 -4.53
C GLY A 89 1.66 -5.80 -3.38
N ASP A 90 1.72 -7.09 -3.61
CA ASP A 90 2.14 -8.08 -2.61
C ASP A 90 3.55 -7.81 -2.12
N TYR A 91 4.47 -7.55 -3.05
CA TYR A 91 5.87 -7.27 -2.73
C TYR A 91 6.01 -6.04 -1.81
N TYR A 92 5.45 -4.91 -2.21
CA TYR A 92 5.59 -3.67 -1.44
C TYR A 92 4.83 -3.71 -0.11
N PHE A 93 3.71 -4.43 -0.05
CA PHE A 93 3.01 -4.65 1.21
C PHE A 93 3.87 -5.44 2.20
N ILE A 94 4.48 -6.53 1.76
CA ILE A 94 5.37 -7.35 2.58
C ILE A 94 6.61 -6.55 2.99
N GLU A 95 7.21 -5.80 2.08
CA GLU A 95 8.36 -4.94 2.38
C GLU A 95 8.02 -3.90 3.43
N ALA A 96 6.84 -3.27 3.34
CA ALA A 96 6.39 -2.29 4.31
C ALA A 96 6.18 -2.90 5.70
N ILE A 97 5.55 -4.07 5.78
CA ILE A 97 5.39 -4.81 7.04
C ILE A 97 6.76 -5.16 7.63
N TRP A 98 7.70 -5.60 6.79
CA TRP A 98 9.05 -5.92 7.22
C TRP A 98 9.77 -4.71 7.83
N LYS A 99 9.67 -3.55 7.19
CA LYS A 99 10.20 -2.29 7.71
C LYS A 99 9.51 -1.85 9.00
N LEU A 100 8.20 -2.02 9.09
CA LEU A 100 7.44 -1.72 10.29
C LEU A 100 7.91 -2.55 11.49
N CYS A 101 8.38 -3.77 11.25
CA CYS A 101 8.97 -4.65 12.26
C CYS A 101 10.46 -4.37 12.49
N ASP A 102 10.98 -3.26 12.02
CA ASP A 102 12.38 -2.83 12.12
C ASP A 102 13.38 -3.84 11.52
N LYS A 103 12.94 -4.53 10.46
CA LYS A 103 13.78 -5.42 9.67
C LYS A 103 14.13 -4.78 8.33
N GLU A 104 15.28 -5.13 7.80
CA GLU A 104 15.74 -4.62 6.52
C GLU A 104 15.68 -5.72 5.46
N LEU A 105 15.21 -5.35 4.29
CA LEU A 105 15.18 -6.20 3.13
C LEU A 105 15.81 -5.45 1.96
N PHE A 106 17.05 -5.77 1.65
CA PHE A 106 17.76 -5.19 0.51
C PHE A 106 17.88 -6.25 -0.57
N ILE A 107 17.09 -6.10 -1.63
CA ILE A 107 17.16 -6.97 -2.81
C ILE A 107 18.02 -6.32 -3.90
N TRP A 108 18.17 -5.01 -3.84
CA TRP A 108 18.94 -4.19 -4.78
C TRP A 108 19.77 -3.11 -4.09
#